data_c17464df4c87b7fb1a7c611ad0f3d991
#
_entry.id   c17464df4c87b7fb1a7c611ad0f3d991
#
_cell.length_a   1.000
_cell.length_b   1.000
_cell.length_c   1.000
_cell.angle_alpha   90.00
_cell.angle_beta   90.00
_cell.angle_gamma   90.00
#
_symmetry.space_group_name_H-M   'P 1'
#
loop_
_entity.id
_entity.type
_entity.pdbx_description
1 polymer ?
#
loop_
_entity_poly.entity_id
_entity_poly.type
_entity_poly.pdbx_seq_one_letter_code
_entity_poly.pdbx_strand_id
1 'polypeptide(L)'
;MIERAWFPLARGLLIGGLGLGLLAACSSLNESNFRVPGQDEYNTGSRRDSVRGRLGGTDGILIFGTDRSQQRGGGGDTGGTGIGVNAFLWRATLDTLSFMPLSSADPFGGVVITDWYTPPGASGERFRATAYILGRQLRSDGVRIVLFRQEQGRGGNWVDVPVSAGTSGELEDQVLARARELRAASTAQVR
;
A
#
# COMPACT_ATOMS: atom_id res chain seq x y z
N MET A 1 -8.08 -35.19 -84.58
CA MET A 1 -7.72 -33.91 -83.91
C MET A 1 -8.71 -33.59 -82.78
N ILE A 2 -8.75 -34.37 -81.69
CA ILE A 2 -9.57 -34.06 -80.55
C ILE A 2 -8.84 -34.60 -79.32
N GLU A 3 -7.81 -33.92 -78.87
CA GLU A 3 -7.13 -34.33 -77.63
C GLU A 3 -6.34 -33.19 -76.92
N ARG A 4 -6.80 -31.94 -76.95
CA ARG A 4 -6.05 -30.88 -76.24
C ARG A 4 -6.89 -29.95 -75.28
N ALA A 5 -8.15 -30.22 -75.03
CA ALA A 5 -9.02 -29.30 -74.30
C ALA A 5 -9.33 -29.69 -72.85
N TRP A 6 -8.90 -30.84 -72.38
CA TRP A 6 -9.31 -31.34 -71.01
C TRP A 6 -8.28 -31.14 -69.95
N PHE A 7 -7.04 -30.87 -70.27
CA PHE A 7 -5.99 -30.71 -69.27
C PHE A 7 -6.06 -29.42 -68.43
N PRO A 8 -6.52 -28.27 -68.91
CA PRO A 8 -6.56 -27.05 -68.10
C PRO A 8 -7.66 -27.05 -67.05
N LEU A 9 -8.84 -27.71 -67.28
CA LEU A 9 -9.94 -27.76 -66.34
C LEU A 9 -9.65 -28.63 -65.14
N ALA A 10 -8.94 -29.74 -65.30
CA ALA A 10 -8.56 -30.62 -64.20
C ALA A 10 -7.54 -29.96 -63.26
N ARG A 11 -6.63 -29.12 -63.78
CA ARG A 11 -5.69 -28.38 -62.96
C ARG A 11 -6.35 -27.27 -62.14
N GLY A 12 -7.35 -26.60 -62.71
CA GLY A 12 -8.10 -25.55 -62.01
C GLY A 12 -8.92 -26.11 -60.83
N LEU A 13 -9.48 -27.29 -61.01
CA LEU A 13 -10.28 -27.96 -60.00
C LEU A 13 -9.44 -28.48 -58.83
N LEU A 14 -8.24 -28.99 -59.09
CA LEU A 14 -7.29 -29.42 -58.05
C LEU A 14 -6.75 -28.25 -57.24
N ILE A 15 -6.46 -27.12 -57.86
CA ILE A 15 -5.96 -25.92 -57.17
C ILE A 15 -7.08 -25.27 -56.38
N GLY A 16 -8.33 -25.24 -56.89
CA GLY A 16 -9.49 -24.73 -56.18
C GLY A 16 -9.86 -25.57 -54.98
N GLY A 17 -9.78 -26.90 -55.09
CA GLY A 17 -10.02 -27.83 -53.98
C GLY A 17 -8.99 -27.70 -52.86
N LEU A 18 -7.73 -27.51 -53.20
CA LEU A 18 -6.66 -27.33 -52.23
C LEU A 18 -6.80 -25.99 -51.48
N GLY A 19 -7.19 -24.92 -52.16
CA GLY A 19 -7.44 -23.60 -51.56
C GLY A 19 -8.62 -23.59 -50.60
N LEU A 20 -9.73 -24.27 -50.91
CA LEU A 20 -10.88 -24.39 -50.04
C LEU A 20 -10.60 -25.23 -48.78
N GLY A 21 -9.75 -26.27 -48.91
CA GLY A 21 -9.33 -27.09 -47.78
C GLY A 21 -8.48 -26.32 -46.77
N LEU A 22 -7.64 -25.38 -47.22
CA LEU A 22 -6.82 -24.54 -46.35
C LEU A 22 -7.63 -23.49 -45.59
N LEU A 23 -8.72 -22.99 -46.15
CA LEU A 23 -9.63 -22.05 -45.47
C LEU A 23 -10.50 -22.75 -44.40
N ALA A 24 -10.85 -24.02 -44.58
CA ALA A 24 -11.57 -24.79 -43.59
C ALA A 24 -10.69 -25.18 -42.38
N ALA A 25 -9.36 -25.34 -42.60
CA ALA A 25 -8.43 -25.62 -41.50
C ALA A 25 -8.24 -24.46 -40.53
N CYS A 26 -8.42 -23.20 -40.98
CA CYS A 26 -8.32 -22.04 -40.11
C CYS A 26 -9.53 -21.89 -39.17
N SER A 27 -10.70 -22.44 -39.49
CA SER A 27 -11.89 -22.38 -38.62
C SER A 27 -11.84 -23.38 -37.47
N SER A 28 -11.08 -24.47 -37.62
CA SER A 28 -10.90 -25.45 -36.52
C SER A 28 -9.87 -25.03 -35.45
N LEU A 29 -9.04 -24.01 -35.73
CA LEU A 29 -8.09 -23.47 -34.76
C LEU A 29 -8.77 -22.51 -33.75
N ASN A 30 -10.03 -22.10 -34.00
CA ASN A 30 -10.76 -21.22 -33.10
C ASN A 30 -11.44 -21.98 -31.93
N GLU A 31 -11.44 -23.30 -31.97
CA GLU A 31 -11.90 -24.17 -30.86
C GLU A 31 -10.76 -24.93 -30.16
N SER A 32 -9.50 -24.64 -30.53
CA SER A 32 -8.42 -25.13 -29.71
C SER A 32 -8.55 -24.48 -28.35
N ASN A 33 -8.69 -25.28 -27.32
CA ASN A 33 -8.60 -25.06 -25.89
C ASN A 33 -7.41 -24.15 -25.45
N PHE A 34 -7.16 -23.08 -26.18
CA PHE A 34 -6.35 -21.98 -25.72
C PHE A 34 -7.24 -21.15 -24.79
N ARG A 35 -7.54 -21.75 -23.65
CA ARG A 35 -8.18 -21.07 -22.55
C ARG A 35 -7.16 -20.09 -22.00
N VAL A 36 -7.15 -18.88 -22.56
CA VAL A 36 -6.59 -17.75 -21.84
C VAL A 36 -7.35 -17.75 -20.51
N PRO A 37 -6.68 -17.87 -19.36
CA PRO A 37 -7.35 -17.78 -18.07
C PRO A 37 -8.20 -16.52 -18.11
N GLY A 38 -9.50 -16.65 -18.31
CA GLY A 38 -10.41 -15.52 -18.49
C GLY A 38 -10.47 -14.73 -17.18
N GLN A 39 -10.91 -13.50 -17.27
CA GLN A 39 -11.14 -12.66 -16.10
C GLN A 39 -12.05 -13.33 -15.05
N ASP A 40 -12.91 -14.25 -15.47
CA ASP A 40 -13.81 -15.03 -14.61
C ASP A 40 -13.03 -15.98 -13.71
N GLU A 41 -11.91 -16.50 -14.15
CA GLU A 41 -11.02 -17.37 -13.38
C GLU A 41 -10.26 -16.59 -12.32
N TYR A 42 -10.10 -15.28 -12.52
CA TYR A 42 -9.52 -14.35 -11.56
C TYR A 42 -10.57 -13.73 -10.62
N ASN A 43 -11.86 -13.80 -10.97
CA ASN A 43 -12.94 -13.14 -10.24
C ASN A 43 -13.89 -14.10 -9.51
N THR A 44 -13.71 -15.42 -9.64
CA THR A 44 -14.47 -16.41 -8.86
C THR A 44 -13.89 -16.52 -7.45
N GLY A 45 -14.45 -15.67 -6.59
CA GLY A 45 -14.59 -15.82 -5.15
C GLY A 45 -13.42 -16.37 -4.32
N SER A 46 -12.99 -15.56 -3.41
CA SER A 46 -12.34 -15.81 -2.10
C SER A 46 -11.30 -16.95 -1.95
N ARG A 47 -11.34 -18.01 -2.74
CA ARG A 47 -10.39 -19.12 -2.62
C ARG A 47 -9.15 -18.96 -3.51
N ARG A 48 -9.26 -18.24 -4.64
CA ARG A 48 -8.14 -18.00 -5.57
C ARG A 48 -7.37 -16.73 -5.26
N ASP A 49 -8.01 -15.73 -4.68
CA ASP A 49 -7.33 -14.53 -4.21
C ASP A 49 -6.40 -14.80 -3.03
N SER A 50 -6.65 -15.86 -2.24
CA SER A 50 -5.79 -16.28 -1.13
C SER A 50 -4.48 -16.94 -1.58
N VAL A 51 -4.44 -17.49 -2.80
CA VAL A 51 -3.23 -18.19 -3.34
C VAL A 51 -2.31 -17.22 -4.10
N ARG A 52 -2.84 -16.06 -4.50
CA ARG A 52 -2.10 -15.10 -5.29
C ARG A 52 -1.09 -14.33 -4.43
N GLY A 53 0.17 -14.50 -4.73
CA GLY A 53 1.26 -13.82 -4.03
C GLY A 53 1.73 -14.51 -2.75
N ARG A 54 1.23 -15.69 -2.42
CA ARG A 54 1.72 -16.52 -1.32
C ARG A 54 2.64 -17.62 -1.84
N LEU A 55 3.86 -17.72 -1.28
CA LEU A 55 4.73 -18.89 -1.44
C LEU A 55 4.35 -19.92 -0.37
N GLY A 56 3.97 -21.14 -0.77
CA GLY A 56 3.67 -22.24 0.13
C GLY A 56 2.18 -22.53 0.38
N GLY A 57 1.24 -22.04 -0.47
CA GLY A 57 -0.18 -22.38 -0.38
C GLY A 57 -0.96 -21.46 0.58
N THR A 58 -2.10 -21.95 1.12
CA THR A 58 -3.02 -21.18 1.97
C THR A 58 -2.42 -20.62 3.25
N ASP A 59 -1.39 -21.27 3.79
CA ASP A 59 -0.68 -20.88 5.02
C ASP A 59 0.67 -20.20 4.75
N GLY A 60 1.01 -19.96 3.48
CA GLY A 60 2.28 -19.39 3.06
C GLY A 60 2.40 -17.87 3.27
N ILE A 61 3.64 -17.38 3.18
CA ILE A 61 3.98 -15.96 3.34
C ILE A 61 3.49 -15.16 2.12
N LEU A 62 2.73 -14.10 2.36
CA LEU A 62 2.30 -13.14 1.34
C LEU A 62 3.48 -12.26 0.92
N ILE A 63 3.97 -12.43 -0.31
CA ILE A 63 5.09 -11.63 -0.85
C ILE A 63 4.59 -10.40 -1.61
N PHE A 64 3.50 -10.54 -2.35
CA PHE A 64 2.90 -9.46 -3.11
C PHE A 64 1.37 -9.54 -3.03
N GLY A 65 0.75 -8.43 -2.68
CA GLY A 65 -0.70 -8.29 -2.68
C GLY A 65 -1.29 -8.01 -1.30
N THR A 66 -2.50 -7.48 -1.28
CA THR A 66 -3.29 -7.26 -0.06
C THR A 66 -4.21 -8.45 0.16
N ASP A 67 -4.16 -9.07 1.32
CA ASP A 67 -5.10 -10.13 1.71
C ASP A 67 -6.46 -9.50 2.00
N ARG A 68 -7.35 -9.50 0.99
CA ARG A 68 -8.73 -9.01 1.14
C ARG A 68 -9.63 -9.94 1.95
N SER A 69 -9.18 -11.16 2.25
CA SER A 69 -9.97 -12.11 3.03
C SER A 69 -10.05 -11.72 4.51
N GLN A 70 -9.06 -11.01 5.03
CA GLN A 70 -9.10 -10.48 6.40
C GLN A 70 -10.01 -9.25 6.56
N GLN A 71 -10.42 -8.63 5.46
CA GLN A 71 -11.29 -7.43 5.49
C GLN A 71 -12.78 -7.77 5.70
N ARG A 72 -13.16 -9.06 5.62
CA ARG A 72 -14.56 -9.52 5.74
C ARG A 72 -14.97 -10.06 7.12
N GLY A 73 -14.02 -10.25 8.05
CA GLY A 73 -14.30 -10.98 9.29
C GLY A 73 -13.86 -10.32 10.59
N GLY A 74 -13.44 -9.08 10.60
CA GLY A 74 -13.06 -8.41 11.82
C GLY A 74 -13.09 -6.91 11.63
N GLY A 75 -13.94 -6.20 12.37
CA GLY A 75 -13.94 -4.76 12.50
C GLY A 75 -12.59 -4.27 13.06
N GLY A 76 -11.53 -4.48 12.34
CA GLY A 76 -10.18 -4.00 12.62
C GLY A 76 -9.97 -2.69 11.90
N ASP A 77 -9.78 -1.69 12.64
CA ASP A 77 -9.37 -0.30 12.53
C ASP A 77 -8.21 0.01 11.56
N THR A 78 -8.03 -0.79 10.55
CA THR A 78 -7.09 -0.54 9.46
C THR A 78 -7.77 0.36 8.43
N GLY A 79 -7.68 1.65 8.63
CA GLY A 79 -7.99 2.61 7.58
C GLY A 79 -7.27 2.20 6.29
N GLY A 80 -8.06 1.73 5.31
CA GLY A 80 -7.63 0.99 4.12
C GLY A 80 -6.80 1.77 3.10
N THR A 81 -5.69 2.36 3.51
CA THR A 81 -4.81 3.19 2.67
C THR A 81 -3.53 2.49 2.23
N GLY A 82 -3.36 1.18 2.50
CA GLY A 82 -2.13 0.46 2.15
C GLY A 82 -0.88 0.90 2.92
N ILE A 83 -1.03 1.79 3.90
CA ILE A 83 0.04 2.25 4.79
C ILE A 83 0.39 1.14 5.78
N GLY A 84 1.67 0.93 6.06
CA GLY A 84 2.17 -0.10 6.98
C GLY A 84 1.72 0.07 8.42
N VAL A 85 1.19 1.24 8.78
CA VAL A 85 0.81 1.67 10.13
C VAL A 85 -0.65 2.09 10.22
N ASN A 86 -1.15 2.37 11.43
CA ASN A 86 -2.49 2.90 11.64
C ASN A 86 -2.65 4.31 11.05
N ALA A 87 -3.60 4.49 10.13
CA ALA A 87 -3.82 5.74 9.42
C ALA A 87 -4.25 6.90 10.34
N PHE A 88 -5.02 6.61 11.42
CA PHE A 88 -5.43 7.62 12.38
C PHE A 88 -4.26 8.09 13.25
N LEU A 89 -3.40 7.15 13.70
CA LEU A 89 -2.18 7.51 14.42
C LEU A 89 -1.22 8.29 13.53
N TRP A 90 -1.05 7.89 12.28
CA TRP A 90 -0.22 8.59 11.31
C TRP A 90 -0.68 10.04 11.13
N ARG A 91 -1.96 10.23 10.82
CA ARG A 91 -2.52 11.56 10.63
C ARG A 91 -2.46 12.41 11.91
N ALA A 92 -2.80 11.81 13.05
CA ALA A 92 -2.73 12.50 14.34
C ALA A 92 -1.31 12.94 14.70
N THR A 93 -0.30 12.11 14.40
CA THR A 93 1.12 12.46 14.61
C THR A 93 1.52 13.67 13.76
N LEU A 94 1.15 13.68 12.48
CA LEU A 94 1.41 14.83 11.60
C LEU A 94 0.67 16.09 12.06
N ASP A 95 -0.60 15.97 12.47
CA ASP A 95 -1.39 17.09 12.98
C ASP A 95 -0.77 17.65 14.28
N THR A 96 -0.35 16.79 15.22
CA THR A 96 0.22 17.20 16.52
C THR A 96 1.61 17.83 16.37
N LEU A 97 2.44 17.32 15.45
CA LEU A 97 3.78 17.84 15.21
C LEU A 97 3.84 18.94 14.13
N SER A 98 2.69 19.42 13.64
CA SER A 98 2.61 20.39 12.54
C SER A 98 3.24 21.76 12.82
N PHE A 99 3.46 22.10 14.08
CA PHE A 99 4.17 23.33 14.49
C PHE A 99 5.69 23.25 14.27
N MET A 100 6.24 22.05 14.06
CA MET A 100 7.65 21.82 13.76
C MET A 100 7.84 21.50 12.27
N PRO A 101 8.87 22.03 11.61
CA PRO A 101 9.19 21.64 10.24
C PRO A 101 9.55 20.15 10.19
N LEU A 102 9.03 19.43 9.19
CA LEU A 102 9.32 18.03 8.99
C LEU A 102 10.61 17.86 8.18
N SER A 103 11.53 17.03 8.68
CA SER A 103 12.73 16.60 7.97
C SER A 103 12.46 15.36 7.12
N SER A 104 11.72 14.38 7.67
CA SER A 104 11.36 13.13 6.98
C SER A 104 10.06 12.57 7.52
N ALA A 105 9.29 11.92 6.66
CA ALA A 105 8.08 11.20 7.04
C ALA A 105 7.93 9.94 6.16
N ASP A 106 8.04 8.77 6.79
CA ASP A 106 7.89 7.46 6.13
C ASP A 106 6.65 6.75 6.66
N PRO A 107 5.55 6.73 5.89
CA PRO A 107 4.31 6.07 6.29
C PRO A 107 4.40 4.54 6.27
N PHE A 108 5.36 3.94 5.57
CA PHE A 108 5.54 2.49 5.51
C PHE A 108 6.31 1.97 6.71
N GLY A 109 7.40 2.65 7.07
CA GLY A 109 8.17 2.37 8.29
C GLY A 109 7.56 2.95 9.56
N GLY A 110 6.56 3.84 9.44
CA GLY A 110 5.90 4.47 10.58
C GLY A 110 6.78 5.44 11.34
N VAL A 111 7.64 6.17 10.65
CA VAL A 111 8.59 7.10 11.28
C VAL A 111 8.36 8.52 10.79
N VAL A 112 8.25 9.46 11.71
CA VAL A 112 8.19 10.90 11.43
C VAL A 112 9.33 11.57 12.17
N ILE A 113 10.17 12.32 11.45
CA ILE A 113 11.31 13.06 11.99
C ILE A 113 11.11 14.53 11.68
N THR A 114 11.16 15.38 12.71
CA THR A 114 11.14 16.83 12.53
C THR A 114 12.56 17.38 12.37
N ASP A 115 12.65 18.57 11.84
CA ASP A 115 13.88 19.35 11.94
C ASP A 115 13.95 20.07 13.29
N TRP A 116 15.07 20.76 13.54
CA TRP A 116 15.23 21.57 14.73
C TRP A 116 14.27 22.76 14.72
N TYR A 117 13.56 22.92 15.80
CA TYR A 117 12.59 24.00 16.02
C TYR A 117 12.90 24.76 17.28
N THR A 118 12.93 26.08 17.16
CA THR A 118 13.08 27.00 18.29
C THR A 118 11.71 27.62 18.60
N PRO A 119 11.11 27.35 19.78
CA PRO A 119 9.82 27.95 20.13
C PRO A 119 9.89 29.48 20.18
N PRO A 120 8.81 30.17 19.79
CA PRO A 120 8.73 31.63 19.93
C PRO A 120 8.95 32.04 21.38
N GLY A 121 9.88 32.97 21.62
CA GLY A 121 10.24 33.46 22.95
C GLY A 121 11.32 32.67 23.66
N ALA A 122 11.72 31.50 23.19
CA ALA A 122 12.81 30.72 23.73
C ALA A 122 14.07 30.97 22.90
N SER A 123 14.84 31.97 23.26
CA SER A 123 16.15 32.23 22.63
C SER A 123 17.22 31.31 23.21
N GLY A 124 17.94 30.61 22.32
CA GLY A 124 19.08 29.78 22.74
C GLY A 124 18.74 28.34 23.07
N GLU A 125 17.51 27.88 22.80
CA GLU A 125 17.15 26.45 22.86
C GLU A 125 16.41 25.99 21.62
N ARG A 126 16.56 24.72 21.28
CA ARG A 126 15.88 24.11 20.14
C ARG A 126 15.51 22.66 20.42
N PHE A 127 14.42 22.21 19.79
CA PHE A 127 13.88 20.88 19.95
C PHE A 127 13.78 20.16 18.62
N ARG A 128 13.88 18.85 18.67
CA ARG A 128 13.61 17.96 17.54
C ARG A 128 12.84 16.75 18.05
N ALA A 129 11.84 16.32 17.32
CA ALA A 129 11.03 15.14 17.65
C ALA A 129 11.27 14.02 16.63
N THR A 130 11.27 12.79 17.12
CA THR A 130 11.16 11.60 16.30
C THR A 130 9.98 10.78 16.83
N ALA A 131 8.95 10.59 16.02
CA ALA A 131 7.79 9.79 16.36
C ALA A 131 7.83 8.45 15.63
N TYR A 132 7.54 7.37 16.36
CA TYR A 132 7.44 6.02 15.86
C TYR A 132 5.99 5.53 16.02
N ILE A 133 5.39 5.03 14.95
CA ILE A 133 4.07 4.42 14.97
C ILE A 133 4.26 2.92 14.87
N LEU A 134 3.96 2.21 15.97
CA LEU A 134 4.41 0.84 16.23
C LEU A 134 3.45 -0.23 15.71
N GLY A 135 2.37 0.13 15.03
CA GLY A 135 1.46 -0.90 14.55
C GLY A 135 0.25 -0.37 13.78
N ARG A 136 -0.59 -1.32 13.36
CA ARG A 136 -1.81 -1.03 12.57
C ARG A 136 -3.05 -0.79 13.41
N GLN A 137 -3.00 -1.08 14.71
CA GLN A 137 -4.13 -0.92 15.61
C GLN A 137 -4.01 0.38 16.40
N LEU A 138 -5.15 1.04 16.64
CA LEU A 138 -5.20 2.20 17.51
C LEU A 138 -5.18 1.75 18.99
N ARG A 139 -3.97 1.65 19.53
CA ARG A 139 -3.71 1.24 20.93
C ARG A 139 -2.92 2.35 21.65
N SER A 140 -2.94 2.32 22.98
CA SER A 140 -2.21 3.28 23.81
C SER A 140 -0.69 3.19 23.64
N ASP A 141 -0.18 2.01 23.32
CA ASP A 141 1.21 1.72 23.04
C ASP A 141 1.58 1.84 21.52
N GLY A 142 0.64 2.34 20.71
CA GLY A 142 0.77 2.40 19.25
C GLY A 142 1.63 3.56 18.74
N VAL A 143 2.03 4.49 19.59
CA VAL A 143 2.90 5.62 19.24
C VAL A 143 3.96 5.80 20.32
N ARG A 144 5.18 6.15 19.87
CA ARG A 144 6.28 6.53 20.75
C ARG A 144 6.98 7.76 20.20
N ILE A 145 7.21 8.75 21.09
CA ILE A 145 7.86 10.01 20.72
C ILE A 145 9.14 10.17 21.52
N VAL A 146 10.22 10.46 20.81
CA VAL A 146 11.52 10.79 21.39
C VAL A 146 11.80 12.25 21.09
N LEU A 147 12.00 13.05 22.14
CA LEU A 147 12.37 14.45 22.03
C LEU A 147 13.87 14.63 22.30
N PHE A 148 14.47 15.47 21.48
CA PHE A 148 15.83 15.96 21.66
C PHE A 148 15.77 17.46 21.92
N ARG A 149 16.54 17.93 22.91
CA ARG A 149 16.69 19.33 23.25
C ARG A 149 18.15 19.72 23.19
N GLN A 150 18.42 20.87 22.63
CA GLN A 150 19.74 21.48 22.65
C GLN A 150 19.66 22.90 23.16
N GLU A 151 20.66 23.30 23.94
CA GLU A 151 20.86 24.67 24.39
C GLU A 151 22.11 25.26 23.78
N GLN A 152 22.09 26.56 23.55
CA GLN A 152 23.23 27.28 23.03
C GLN A 152 24.19 27.63 24.20
N GLY A 153 25.38 27.02 24.18
CA GLY A 153 26.45 27.30 25.13
C GLY A 153 27.06 28.68 24.92
N ARG A 154 27.88 29.13 25.89
CA ARG A 154 28.55 30.45 25.88
C ARG A 154 29.44 30.70 24.64
N GLY A 155 29.88 29.66 23.95
CA GLY A 155 30.66 29.74 22.72
C GLY A 155 29.86 29.71 21.41
N GLY A 156 28.49 29.73 21.50
CA GLY A 156 27.62 29.66 20.32
C GLY A 156 27.34 28.23 19.82
N ASN A 157 27.99 27.23 20.41
CA ASN A 157 27.77 25.81 20.01
C ASN A 157 26.50 25.28 20.68
N TRP A 158 25.84 24.35 19.99
CA TRP A 158 24.67 23.61 20.51
C TRP A 158 25.11 22.43 21.36
N VAL A 159 24.55 22.28 22.54
CA VAL A 159 24.87 21.23 23.51
C VAL A 159 23.59 20.47 23.82
N ASP A 160 23.63 19.15 23.78
CA ASP A 160 22.49 18.27 24.12
C ASP A 160 22.16 18.40 25.62
N VAL A 161 20.89 18.59 25.93
CA VAL A 161 20.36 18.71 27.29
C VAL A 161 19.22 17.72 27.47
N PRO A 162 19.13 17.06 28.63
CA PRO A 162 18.02 16.16 28.92
C PRO A 162 16.66 16.85 28.80
N VAL A 163 15.69 16.16 28.20
CA VAL A 163 14.29 16.57 28.19
C VAL A 163 13.61 16.04 29.43
N SER A 164 12.64 16.79 29.96
CA SER A 164 11.79 16.31 31.07
C SER A 164 11.13 14.99 30.71
N ALA A 165 11.17 14.01 31.61
CA ALA A 165 10.66 12.66 31.38
C ALA A 165 9.16 12.60 31.03
N GLY A 166 8.36 13.60 31.47
CA GLY A 166 6.93 13.69 31.18
C GLY A 166 6.59 14.24 29.79
N THR A 167 7.47 15.07 29.21
CA THR A 167 7.12 15.83 27.99
C THR A 167 6.86 14.92 26.76
N SER A 168 7.62 13.85 26.62
CA SER A 168 7.38 12.87 25.56
C SER A 168 6.05 12.17 25.73
N GLY A 169 5.71 11.77 26.97
CA GLY A 169 4.43 11.13 27.27
C GLY A 169 3.22 12.06 27.05
N GLU A 170 3.33 13.34 27.36
CA GLU A 170 2.29 14.33 27.08
C GLU A 170 2.01 14.45 25.57
N LEU A 171 3.05 14.43 24.74
CA LEU A 171 2.87 14.44 23.29
C LEU A 171 2.27 13.13 22.76
N GLU A 172 2.69 11.99 23.29
CA GLU A 172 2.11 10.69 22.96
C GLU A 172 0.60 10.67 23.29
N ASP A 173 0.21 11.18 24.47
CA ASP A 173 -1.19 11.28 24.87
C ASP A 173 -2.00 12.21 23.97
N GLN A 174 -1.45 13.34 23.55
CA GLN A 174 -2.07 14.26 22.59
C GLN A 174 -2.29 13.59 21.23
N VAL A 175 -1.30 12.86 20.70
CA VAL A 175 -1.43 12.10 19.46
C VAL A 175 -2.55 11.05 19.60
N LEU A 176 -2.57 10.30 20.69
CA LEU A 176 -3.59 9.29 20.95
C LEU A 176 -5.00 9.89 21.06
N ALA A 177 -5.15 11.02 21.74
CA ALA A 177 -6.41 11.73 21.83
C ALA A 177 -6.89 12.17 20.45
N ARG A 178 -6.02 12.80 19.67
CA ARG A 178 -6.31 13.24 18.31
C ARG A 178 -6.67 12.08 17.38
N ALA A 179 -5.98 10.96 17.48
CA ALA A 179 -6.27 9.76 16.68
C ALA A 179 -7.67 9.18 16.99
N ARG A 180 -8.08 9.19 18.26
CA ARG A 180 -9.44 8.78 18.68
C ARG A 180 -10.52 9.71 18.13
N GLU A 181 -10.29 11.03 18.14
CA GLU A 181 -11.19 12.01 17.52
C GLU A 181 -11.37 11.75 16.01
N LEU A 182 -10.27 11.59 15.29
CA LEU A 182 -10.29 11.32 13.85
C LEU A 182 -11.05 10.03 13.52
N ARG A 183 -10.87 9.00 14.34
CA ARG A 183 -11.62 7.75 14.21
C ARG A 183 -13.11 7.96 14.46
N ALA A 184 -13.49 8.64 15.54
CA ALA A 184 -14.88 8.92 15.85
C ALA A 184 -15.56 9.74 14.74
N ALA A 185 -14.87 10.75 14.18
CA ALA A 185 -15.36 11.54 13.07
C ALA A 185 -15.58 10.69 11.81
N SER A 186 -14.67 9.75 11.49
CA SER A 186 -14.80 8.89 10.33
C SER A 186 -15.99 7.94 10.44
N THR A 187 -16.29 7.42 11.63
CA THR A 187 -17.46 6.54 11.86
C THR A 187 -18.79 7.29 11.82
N ALA A 188 -18.79 8.58 12.17
CA ALA A 188 -19.99 9.41 12.09
C ALA A 188 -20.39 9.78 10.65
N GLN A 189 -19.42 9.87 9.74
CA GLN A 189 -19.66 10.19 8.32
C GLN A 189 -20.24 9.01 7.51
N VAL A 190 -20.17 7.78 8.03
CA VAL A 190 -20.64 6.55 7.34
C VAL A 190 -22.10 6.23 7.70
N ARG A 191 -22.71 6.96 8.63
CA ARG A 191 -24.13 6.83 9.01
C ARG A 191 -25.00 7.81 8.25
#